data_cf4f6c65610240731c0b685189cf98dd
#
_entry.id   cf4f6c65610240731c0b685189cf98dd
#
_cell.length_a   1.000
_cell.length_b   1.000
_cell.length_c   1.000
_cell.angle_alpha   90.00
_cell.angle_beta   90.00
_cell.angle_gamma   90.00
#
_symmetry.space_group_name_H-M   'P 1'
#
loop_
_entity.id
_entity.type
_entity.pdbx_description
1 polymer ?
#
loop_
_entity_poly.entity_id
_entity_poly.type
_entity_poly.pdbx_seq_one_letter_code
_entity_poly.pdbx_strand_id
1 'polypeptide(L)'
;MCGIVGAIRANHNVVDFLTDGLKRLEYRGYDSSGIAVNTDGKIKRVRRVGRVQLMEDAAREKGVFGHIGIGHTRWATHGGVTEPNAHPHISGGMIAVVHNGIIENFEAERERLKALGYTFESQTDTEVIAHSVNHEYTQNGGKLFEAVRAATARFHGAYAIAVMAQDKPEEMVVARMGCPLLVALGDQETFIASDVSAVIAFTRRIAYLEDGDIAVLSANGIEKLIDKTGAETQRKVKVSELSLASLELGPYSHFMQKEIHEQPRAIADTAEVFLDGGFEPENFGANAREVFDDIHSIKILACGTSYYAALTAKYWLESIAKMPTDVEIASEYRYRDVIADPKQLVITISQSGETLDTMEALKYAQSLGHKHSLSICNVMESALPRESELVLYTRAGAEIGVASTKAFTTQLVVLFGLAVTLGKQRGLVSAEKAREYVEELRQLPGSIQHVLNLEPQIAAWAQKFAKKNSALFLGRGIHFPIALEGALKLKEITYIHAEAYPAGELKHGPLALVDENMPVVVIAPNDGLLDKVKANMQEVGARGGELFVFADLDSNFNATDGVHVIRAPRHVGVLSPIVHTIPVQLLSYHAALARGTDVDKPRNLAKSVTVE
;
A
#
# COMPACT_ATOMS: atom_id res chain seq x y z
N MET A 1 6.68 6.59 -3.66
CA MET A 1 7.09 5.50 -4.58
C MET A 1 6.93 5.96 -6.02
N CYS A 2 7.78 5.50 -6.93
CA CYS A 2 7.76 5.89 -8.34
C CYS A 2 6.79 5.02 -9.17
N GLY A 3 6.38 5.51 -10.35
CA GLY A 3 5.59 4.76 -11.32
C GLY A 3 6.30 4.67 -12.66
N ILE A 4 6.41 3.47 -13.23
CA ILE A 4 6.93 3.22 -14.57
C ILE A 4 5.81 2.86 -15.51
N VAL A 5 5.84 3.40 -16.72
CA VAL A 5 5.08 2.94 -17.88
C VAL A 5 5.99 2.91 -19.11
N GLY A 6 5.70 2.05 -20.07
CA GLY A 6 6.34 2.05 -21.37
C GLY A 6 5.47 1.31 -22.38
N ALA A 7 5.65 1.63 -23.65
CA ALA A 7 4.90 0.97 -24.71
C ALA A 7 5.70 0.86 -26.01
N ILE A 8 5.41 -0.22 -26.75
CA ILE A 8 5.76 -0.40 -28.15
C ILE A 8 4.45 -0.72 -28.88
N ARG A 9 4.08 0.09 -29.87
CA ARG A 9 2.80 0.01 -30.57
C ARG A 9 3.02 0.14 -32.07
N ALA A 10 2.73 -0.91 -32.82
CA ALA A 10 3.04 -0.91 -34.25
C ALA A 10 2.34 0.20 -35.04
N ASN A 11 1.08 0.52 -34.68
CA ASN A 11 0.21 1.39 -35.48
C ASN A 11 -0.33 2.61 -34.70
N HIS A 12 0.00 2.79 -33.41
CA HIS A 12 -0.55 3.83 -32.57
C HIS A 12 0.56 4.68 -31.91
N ASN A 13 0.21 5.93 -31.62
CA ASN A 13 1.08 6.80 -30.81
C ASN A 13 1.14 6.29 -29.36
N VAL A 14 2.33 6.24 -28.80
CA VAL A 14 2.50 5.80 -27.40
C VAL A 14 2.21 6.89 -26.38
N VAL A 15 2.19 8.16 -26.77
CA VAL A 15 2.09 9.31 -25.85
C VAL A 15 0.79 9.24 -25.04
N ASP A 16 -0.34 8.89 -25.68
CA ASP A 16 -1.64 8.79 -25.01
C ASP A 16 -1.62 7.73 -23.90
N PHE A 17 -1.06 6.56 -24.20
CA PHE A 17 -0.86 5.51 -23.21
C PHE A 17 0.06 5.97 -22.07
N LEU A 18 1.21 6.58 -22.41
CA LEU A 18 2.19 7.01 -21.40
C LEU A 18 1.58 8.04 -20.45
N THR A 19 0.85 9.03 -20.97
CA THR A 19 0.22 10.07 -20.15
C THR A 19 -0.92 9.52 -19.30
N ASP A 20 -1.80 8.70 -19.85
CA ASP A 20 -2.91 8.09 -19.12
C ASP A 20 -2.40 7.12 -18.04
N GLY A 21 -1.42 6.27 -18.40
CA GLY A 21 -0.81 5.33 -17.45
C GLY A 21 -0.12 6.07 -16.30
N LEU A 22 0.62 7.14 -16.57
CA LEU A 22 1.26 7.95 -15.53
C LEU A 22 0.24 8.67 -14.64
N LYS A 23 -0.86 9.19 -15.19
CA LYS A 23 -1.95 9.77 -14.38
C LYS A 23 -2.55 8.74 -13.42
N ARG A 24 -2.71 7.50 -13.87
CA ARG A 24 -3.17 6.38 -13.04
C ARG A 24 -2.16 5.95 -11.98
N LEU A 25 -0.86 6.25 -12.17
CA LEU A 25 0.21 5.97 -11.21
C LEU A 25 0.57 7.16 -10.30
N GLU A 26 -0.07 8.33 -10.45
CA GLU A 26 0.21 9.50 -9.60
C GLU A 26 0.04 9.24 -8.10
N TYR A 27 -0.84 8.30 -7.70
CA TYR A 27 -1.00 7.91 -6.29
C TYR A 27 0.28 7.28 -5.70
N ARG A 28 1.20 6.82 -6.56
CA ARG A 28 2.51 6.29 -6.16
C ARG A 28 3.56 7.38 -5.94
N GLY A 29 3.47 8.50 -6.64
CA GLY A 29 4.40 9.62 -6.54
C GLY A 29 4.12 10.66 -7.61
N TYR A 30 4.31 11.94 -7.27
CA TYR A 30 3.98 13.07 -8.15
C TYR A 30 4.92 14.26 -7.99
N ASP A 31 6.12 14.04 -7.44
CA ASP A 31 7.12 15.12 -7.28
C ASP A 31 7.62 15.64 -8.61
N SER A 32 7.75 14.75 -9.57
CA SER A 32 8.03 15.08 -10.98
C SER A 32 7.55 13.98 -11.90
N SER A 33 7.36 14.30 -13.16
CA SER A 33 6.98 13.35 -14.19
C SER A 33 7.71 13.61 -15.50
N GLY A 34 7.86 12.58 -16.33
CA GLY A 34 8.47 12.74 -17.64
C GLY A 34 8.30 11.52 -18.53
N ILE A 35 8.45 11.77 -19.82
CA ILE A 35 8.44 10.77 -20.89
C ILE A 35 9.65 10.94 -21.80
N ALA A 36 10.09 9.83 -22.39
CA ALA A 36 11.01 9.80 -23.52
C ALA A 36 10.38 8.95 -24.62
N VAL A 37 10.32 9.49 -25.83
CA VAL A 37 9.69 8.85 -27.00
C VAL A 37 10.64 8.92 -28.17
N ASN A 38 10.79 7.84 -28.92
CA ASN A 38 11.52 7.86 -30.17
C ASN A 38 10.62 8.47 -31.25
N THR A 39 10.96 9.69 -31.64
CA THR A 39 10.28 10.47 -32.67
C THR A 39 11.22 10.57 -33.88
N ASP A 40 10.86 9.96 -35.00
CA ASP A 40 11.63 10.01 -36.25
C ASP A 40 13.13 9.66 -36.07
N GLY A 41 13.41 8.61 -35.29
CA GLY A 41 14.77 8.15 -35.03
C GLY A 41 15.57 8.99 -34.04
N LYS A 42 14.91 9.87 -33.28
CA LYS A 42 15.51 10.67 -32.20
C LYS A 42 14.72 10.55 -30.90
N ILE A 43 15.41 10.39 -29.78
CA ILE A 43 14.77 10.38 -28.48
C ILE A 43 14.40 11.81 -28.08
N LYS A 44 13.11 12.12 -28.05
CA LYS A 44 12.57 13.36 -27.48
C LYS A 44 12.17 13.13 -26.02
N ARG A 45 12.69 13.96 -25.13
CA ARG A 45 12.41 13.92 -23.68
C ARG A 45 11.61 15.14 -23.25
N VAL A 46 10.58 14.90 -22.42
CA VAL A 46 9.83 15.96 -21.73
C VAL A 46 9.78 15.61 -20.25
N ARG A 47 10.17 16.55 -19.40
CA ARG A 47 10.13 16.40 -17.92
C ARG A 47 9.50 17.64 -17.30
N ARG A 48 8.79 17.48 -16.19
CA ARG A 48 8.25 18.58 -15.37
C ARG A 48 8.28 18.19 -13.89
N VAL A 49 8.54 19.19 -13.06
CA VAL A 49 8.27 19.10 -11.62
C VAL A 49 6.77 19.21 -11.40
N GLY A 50 6.22 18.35 -10.53
CA GLY A 50 4.80 18.29 -10.18
C GLY A 50 3.99 17.27 -10.99
N ARG A 51 2.68 17.50 -11.04
CA ARG A 51 1.68 16.58 -11.59
C ARG A 51 1.89 16.27 -13.08
N VAL A 52 1.44 15.07 -13.49
CA VAL A 52 1.55 14.55 -14.87
C VAL A 52 0.91 15.49 -15.89
N GLN A 53 -0.14 16.23 -15.52
CA GLN A 53 -0.80 17.18 -16.42
C GLN A 53 0.18 18.23 -16.97
N LEU A 54 1.10 18.74 -16.15
CA LEU A 54 2.11 19.73 -16.60
C LEU A 54 3.07 19.14 -17.64
N MET A 55 3.42 17.87 -17.49
CA MET A 55 4.25 17.16 -18.45
C MET A 55 3.50 16.86 -19.73
N GLU A 56 2.24 16.44 -19.65
CA GLU A 56 1.37 16.20 -20.81
C GLU A 56 1.19 17.45 -21.66
N ASP A 57 0.88 18.60 -21.04
CA ASP A 57 0.72 19.88 -21.73
C ASP A 57 2.01 20.26 -22.48
N ALA A 58 3.17 20.10 -21.82
CA ALA A 58 4.47 20.34 -22.44
C ALA A 58 4.81 19.35 -23.56
N ALA A 59 4.40 18.09 -23.46
CA ALA A 59 4.58 17.09 -24.52
C ALA A 59 3.74 17.43 -25.75
N ARG A 60 2.50 17.90 -25.53
CA ARG A 60 1.59 18.35 -26.59
C ARG A 60 2.14 19.59 -27.31
N GLU A 61 2.61 20.60 -26.57
CA GLU A 61 3.24 21.78 -27.14
C GLU A 61 4.46 21.45 -28.02
N LYS A 62 5.28 20.48 -27.59
CA LYS A 62 6.47 20.05 -28.34
C LYS A 62 6.17 19.09 -29.49
N GLY A 63 4.91 18.72 -29.70
CA GLY A 63 4.52 17.78 -30.75
C GLY A 63 5.26 16.43 -30.62
N VAL A 64 5.34 15.88 -29.40
CA VAL A 64 5.98 14.57 -29.16
C VAL A 64 5.05 13.47 -29.65
N PHE A 65 5.55 12.60 -30.51
CA PHE A 65 4.84 11.42 -30.99
C PHE A 65 5.83 10.29 -31.32
N GLY A 66 5.36 9.06 -31.37
CA GLY A 66 6.17 7.91 -31.75
C GLY A 66 5.49 6.59 -31.40
N HIS A 67 6.17 5.49 -31.76
CA HIS A 67 5.66 4.13 -31.59
C HIS A 67 6.32 3.37 -30.45
N ILE A 68 7.40 3.90 -29.88
CA ILE A 68 8.07 3.38 -28.70
C ILE A 68 8.37 4.54 -27.73
N GLY A 69 8.13 4.30 -26.44
CA GLY A 69 8.40 5.30 -25.42
C GLY A 69 8.33 4.71 -24.01
N ILE A 70 8.96 5.44 -23.09
CA ILE A 70 8.98 5.15 -21.64
C ILE A 70 8.57 6.39 -20.87
N GLY A 71 7.96 6.20 -19.72
CA GLY A 71 7.49 7.28 -18.87
C GLY A 71 7.61 6.95 -17.39
N HIS A 72 7.64 8.00 -16.56
CA HIS A 72 7.88 7.86 -15.14
C HIS A 72 7.19 8.96 -14.32
N THR A 73 6.64 8.60 -13.16
CA THR A 73 6.31 9.52 -12.07
C THR A 73 7.28 9.26 -10.93
N ARG A 74 7.89 10.33 -10.41
CA ARG A 74 8.96 10.24 -9.42
C ARG A 74 8.44 10.59 -8.02
N TRP A 75 8.85 9.76 -7.08
CA TRP A 75 8.95 10.05 -5.66
C TRP A 75 10.43 10.22 -5.33
N ALA A 76 10.84 11.40 -4.90
CA ALA A 76 12.25 11.72 -4.73
C ALA A 76 12.85 10.97 -3.52
N THR A 77 13.81 10.09 -3.80
CA THR A 77 14.65 9.40 -2.80
C THR A 77 16.06 9.99 -2.79
N HIS A 78 16.66 10.20 -3.96
CA HIS A 78 18.01 10.75 -4.15
C HIS A 78 17.95 12.05 -4.98
N GLY A 79 18.51 13.13 -4.44
CA GLY A 79 18.50 14.45 -5.07
C GLY A 79 17.17 15.20 -4.94
N GLY A 80 17.23 16.53 -5.05
CA GLY A 80 16.08 17.42 -4.89
C GLY A 80 14.98 17.22 -5.95
N VAL A 81 13.81 17.82 -5.70
CA VAL A 81 12.69 17.86 -6.64
C VAL A 81 12.97 18.94 -7.69
N THR A 82 13.68 18.56 -8.75
CA THR A 82 14.11 19.44 -9.85
C THR A 82 13.97 18.72 -11.18
N GLU A 83 13.85 19.45 -12.30
CA GLU A 83 13.76 18.84 -13.64
C GLU A 83 15.00 17.99 -14.01
N PRO A 84 16.26 18.38 -13.70
CA PRO A 84 17.42 17.53 -13.93
C PRO A 84 17.32 16.16 -13.25
N ASN A 85 16.71 16.09 -12.08
CA ASN A 85 16.53 14.86 -11.31
C ASN A 85 15.27 14.07 -11.71
N ALA A 86 14.41 14.60 -12.58
CA ALA A 86 13.25 13.89 -13.08
C ALA A 86 13.64 12.86 -14.16
N HIS A 87 12.97 11.71 -14.16
CA HIS A 87 13.13 10.69 -15.21
C HIS A 87 12.30 11.05 -16.46
N PRO A 88 12.63 10.48 -17.63
CA PRO A 88 13.73 9.58 -17.98
C PRO A 88 15.10 10.27 -17.99
N HIS A 89 16.15 9.53 -17.66
CA HIS A 89 17.55 9.94 -17.89
C HIS A 89 18.01 9.47 -19.25
N ILE A 90 18.85 10.30 -19.90
CA ILE A 90 19.41 9.99 -21.22
C ILE A 90 20.92 10.07 -21.16
N SER A 91 21.60 9.06 -21.71
CA SER A 91 23.04 9.02 -21.86
C SER A 91 23.46 9.13 -23.32
N GLY A 92 24.32 10.10 -23.64
CA GLY A 92 24.88 10.31 -24.97
C GLY A 92 23.85 10.56 -26.08
N GLY A 93 22.60 10.93 -25.75
CA GLY A 93 21.49 11.02 -26.72
C GLY A 93 21.03 9.64 -27.23
N MET A 94 21.68 8.55 -26.86
CA MET A 94 21.51 7.22 -27.42
C MET A 94 20.62 6.32 -26.54
N ILE A 95 20.83 6.30 -25.23
CA ILE A 95 20.13 5.42 -24.28
C ILE A 95 19.22 6.24 -23.37
N ALA A 96 17.93 5.87 -23.29
CA ALA A 96 16.98 6.42 -22.34
C ALA A 96 16.55 5.36 -21.32
N VAL A 97 16.48 5.76 -20.05
CA VAL A 97 16.16 4.87 -18.91
C VAL A 97 15.14 5.51 -17.98
N VAL A 98 14.19 4.70 -17.52
CA VAL A 98 13.38 4.97 -16.32
C VAL A 98 13.66 3.90 -15.28
N HIS A 99 13.56 4.25 -13.99
CA HIS A 99 13.94 3.39 -12.88
C HIS A 99 13.05 3.62 -11.67
N ASN A 100 12.58 2.53 -11.09
CA ASN A 100 12.04 2.46 -9.74
C ASN A 100 13.01 1.66 -8.88
N GLY A 101 13.33 2.14 -7.69
CA GLY A 101 14.23 1.47 -6.78
C GLY A 101 15.39 2.35 -6.31
N ILE A 102 16.39 1.71 -5.76
CA ILE A 102 17.64 2.33 -5.30
C ILE A 102 18.81 1.44 -5.68
N ILE A 103 19.82 2.02 -6.32
CA ILE A 103 21.11 1.37 -6.57
C ILE A 103 22.05 1.75 -5.44
N GLU A 104 22.22 0.85 -4.48
CA GLU A 104 22.98 1.10 -3.24
C GLU A 104 24.45 1.45 -3.49
N ASN A 105 25.07 0.83 -4.49
CA ASN A 105 26.46 1.08 -4.89
C ASN A 105 26.63 2.19 -5.94
N PHE A 106 25.63 3.08 -6.08
CA PHE A 106 25.62 4.10 -7.15
C PHE A 106 26.81 5.08 -7.06
N GLU A 107 27.32 5.39 -5.88
CA GLU A 107 28.46 6.32 -5.72
C GLU A 107 29.74 5.72 -6.33
N ALA A 108 30.01 4.45 -6.04
CA ALA A 108 31.17 3.76 -6.62
C ALA A 108 31.09 3.65 -8.15
N GLU A 109 29.89 3.31 -8.66
CA GLU A 109 29.65 3.27 -10.11
C GLU A 109 29.73 4.66 -10.75
N ARG A 110 29.27 5.72 -10.08
CA ARG A 110 29.39 7.11 -10.53
C ARG A 110 30.85 7.50 -10.71
N GLU A 111 31.70 7.23 -9.73
CA GLU A 111 33.14 7.53 -9.84
C GLU A 111 33.83 6.71 -10.94
N ARG A 112 33.47 5.45 -11.10
CA ARG A 112 33.94 4.63 -12.22
C ARG A 112 33.58 5.26 -13.58
N LEU A 113 32.32 5.67 -13.74
CA LEU A 113 31.85 6.26 -15.00
C LEU A 113 32.46 7.64 -15.27
N LYS A 114 32.68 8.46 -14.25
CA LYS A 114 33.44 9.72 -14.39
C LYS A 114 34.87 9.47 -14.89
N ALA A 115 35.54 8.45 -14.37
CA ALA A 115 36.87 8.06 -14.86
C ALA A 115 36.87 7.59 -16.32
N LEU A 116 35.71 7.12 -16.82
CA LEU A 116 35.48 6.77 -18.23
C LEU A 116 35.05 7.96 -19.09
N GLY A 117 34.98 9.18 -18.52
CA GLY A 117 34.65 10.40 -19.25
C GLY A 117 33.16 10.78 -19.27
N TYR A 118 32.29 10.09 -18.51
CA TYR A 118 30.88 10.47 -18.42
C TYR A 118 30.68 11.68 -17.49
N THR A 119 29.82 12.60 -17.92
CA THR A 119 29.44 13.79 -17.13
C THR A 119 28.02 13.58 -16.59
N PHE A 120 27.80 13.92 -15.33
CA PHE A 120 26.53 13.76 -14.64
C PHE A 120 25.80 15.10 -14.54
N GLU A 121 24.55 15.16 -14.96
CA GLU A 121 23.67 16.32 -14.88
C GLU A 121 22.76 16.28 -13.67
N SER A 122 22.55 15.09 -13.10
CA SER A 122 21.64 14.89 -11.97
C SER A 122 22.35 14.35 -10.73
N GLN A 123 21.59 14.37 -9.64
CA GLN A 123 22.01 13.81 -8.35
C GLN A 123 21.47 12.40 -8.14
N THR A 124 20.76 11.84 -9.13
CA THR A 124 20.08 10.55 -9.00
C THR A 124 21.02 9.37 -9.23
N ASP A 125 20.71 8.26 -8.60
CA ASP A 125 21.29 6.94 -8.88
C ASP A 125 20.91 6.44 -10.28
N THR A 126 19.77 6.82 -10.82
CA THR A 126 19.27 6.41 -12.13
C THR A 126 20.16 6.87 -13.30
N GLU A 127 20.80 8.04 -13.19
CA GLU A 127 21.72 8.50 -14.23
C GLU A 127 22.94 7.57 -14.34
N VAL A 128 23.35 6.94 -13.24
CA VAL A 128 24.37 5.89 -13.22
C VAL A 128 23.94 4.71 -14.09
N ILE A 129 22.67 4.30 -14.02
CA ILE A 129 22.14 3.21 -14.85
C ILE A 129 22.23 3.59 -16.33
N ALA A 130 21.78 4.81 -16.70
CA ALA A 130 21.81 5.27 -18.09
C ALA A 130 23.22 5.28 -18.66
N HIS A 131 24.20 5.79 -17.90
CA HIS A 131 25.60 5.81 -18.33
C HIS A 131 26.22 4.41 -18.36
N SER A 132 25.93 3.55 -17.40
CA SER A 132 26.42 2.16 -17.39
C SER A 132 25.92 1.39 -18.61
N VAL A 133 24.61 1.47 -18.91
CA VAL A 133 24.05 0.81 -20.10
C VAL A 133 24.64 1.38 -21.39
N ASN A 134 24.81 2.70 -21.48
CA ASN A 134 25.40 3.33 -22.66
C ASN A 134 26.85 2.91 -22.87
N HIS A 135 27.61 2.79 -21.80
CA HIS A 135 28.98 2.30 -21.85
C HIS A 135 29.04 0.89 -22.45
N GLU A 136 28.26 -0.03 -21.88
CA GLU A 136 28.22 -1.43 -22.38
C GLU A 136 27.66 -1.52 -23.79
N TYR A 137 26.67 -0.70 -24.13
CA TYR A 137 26.07 -0.62 -25.47
C TYR A 137 27.10 -0.23 -26.54
N THR A 138 27.93 0.75 -26.22
CA THR A 138 29.03 1.18 -27.10
C THR A 138 30.09 0.12 -27.24
N GLN A 139 30.47 -0.57 -26.15
CA GLN A 139 31.53 -1.59 -26.15
C GLN A 139 31.11 -2.87 -26.89
N ASN A 140 29.82 -3.22 -26.87
CA ASN A 140 29.35 -4.49 -27.45
C ASN A 140 28.80 -4.36 -28.90
N GLY A 141 28.98 -3.20 -29.53
CA GLY A 141 28.54 -2.95 -30.90
C GLY A 141 27.02 -2.79 -31.06
N GLY A 142 26.33 -2.22 -30.06
CA GLY A 142 24.92 -1.84 -30.17
C GLY A 142 23.93 -2.98 -29.86
N LYS A 143 24.31 -3.94 -29.01
CA LYS A 143 23.42 -5.01 -28.53
C LYS A 143 22.78 -4.63 -27.22
N LEU A 144 21.54 -4.10 -27.26
CA LEU A 144 20.88 -3.50 -26.09
C LEU A 144 20.65 -4.50 -24.96
N PHE A 145 20.17 -5.71 -25.26
CA PHE A 145 19.96 -6.76 -24.26
C PHE A 145 21.25 -7.11 -23.50
N GLU A 146 22.34 -7.30 -24.21
CA GLU A 146 23.64 -7.66 -23.60
C GLU A 146 24.20 -6.47 -22.80
N ALA A 147 23.94 -5.23 -23.23
CA ALA A 147 24.34 -4.03 -22.50
C ALA A 147 23.60 -3.91 -21.16
N VAL A 148 22.28 -4.12 -21.16
CA VAL A 148 21.47 -4.10 -19.92
C VAL A 148 21.91 -5.23 -19.00
N ARG A 149 22.10 -6.45 -19.52
CA ARG A 149 22.56 -7.60 -18.73
C ARG A 149 23.93 -7.34 -18.08
N ALA A 150 24.89 -6.79 -18.83
CA ALA A 150 26.21 -6.47 -18.31
C ALA A 150 26.19 -5.35 -17.26
N ALA A 151 25.36 -4.32 -17.47
CA ALA A 151 25.20 -3.23 -16.52
C ALA A 151 24.55 -3.72 -15.21
N THR A 152 23.42 -4.45 -15.29
CA THR A 152 22.68 -4.93 -14.12
C THR A 152 23.45 -5.93 -13.27
N ALA A 153 24.38 -6.68 -13.86
CA ALA A 153 25.25 -7.59 -13.11
C ALA A 153 26.18 -6.87 -12.09
N ARG A 154 26.35 -5.55 -12.20
CA ARG A 154 27.15 -4.74 -11.26
C ARG A 154 26.32 -4.00 -10.23
N PHE A 155 25.00 -3.94 -10.38
CA PHE A 155 24.16 -3.18 -9.48
C PHE A 155 23.82 -3.98 -8.22
N HIS A 156 23.92 -3.31 -7.09
CA HIS A 156 23.43 -3.82 -5.81
C HIS A 156 22.19 -3.02 -5.42
N GLY A 157 21.21 -3.67 -4.82
CA GLY A 157 19.96 -3.06 -4.40
C GLY A 157 18.75 -3.48 -5.25
N ALA A 158 17.64 -2.80 -5.06
CA ALA A 158 16.38 -3.11 -5.73
C ALA A 158 16.15 -2.17 -6.94
N TYR A 159 15.70 -2.73 -8.07
CA TYR A 159 15.38 -1.95 -9.27
C TYR A 159 14.30 -2.59 -10.14
N ALA A 160 13.54 -1.76 -10.80
CA ALA A 160 12.81 -2.07 -12.01
C ALA A 160 13.17 -1.01 -13.05
N ILE A 161 13.68 -1.42 -14.20
CA ILE A 161 14.14 -0.51 -15.26
C ILE A 161 13.49 -0.82 -16.59
N ALA A 162 13.26 0.24 -17.38
CA ALA A 162 12.95 0.13 -18.79
C ALA A 162 13.96 0.98 -19.59
N VAL A 163 14.51 0.38 -20.61
CA VAL A 163 15.60 0.92 -21.41
C VAL A 163 15.23 0.89 -22.88
N MET A 164 15.44 2.00 -23.57
CA MET A 164 15.34 2.05 -25.01
C MET A 164 16.57 2.73 -25.62
N ALA A 165 16.94 2.31 -26.84
CA ALA A 165 18.01 2.91 -27.61
C ALA A 165 17.46 3.69 -28.82
N GLN A 166 18.11 4.78 -29.18
CA GLN A 166 17.69 5.64 -30.26
C GLN A 166 17.64 4.93 -31.62
N ASP A 167 18.61 4.08 -31.87
CA ASP A 167 18.79 3.30 -33.11
C ASP A 167 18.07 1.94 -33.12
N LYS A 168 17.26 1.66 -32.07
CA LYS A 168 16.43 0.45 -31.93
C LYS A 168 14.95 0.83 -31.72
N PRO A 169 14.26 1.39 -32.72
CA PRO A 169 12.92 1.95 -32.54
C PRO A 169 11.81 0.90 -32.32
N GLU A 170 12.13 -0.38 -32.42
CA GLU A 170 11.18 -1.50 -32.25
C GLU A 170 11.50 -2.39 -31.04
N GLU A 171 12.54 -2.03 -30.27
CA GLU A 171 13.06 -2.85 -29.17
C GLU A 171 13.10 -2.06 -27.86
N MET A 172 12.58 -2.66 -26.81
CA MET A 172 12.72 -2.18 -25.42
C MET A 172 13.28 -3.33 -24.59
N VAL A 173 14.23 -3.02 -23.71
CA VAL A 173 14.73 -4.00 -22.73
C VAL A 173 14.32 -3.58 -21.34
N VAL A 174 13.78 -4.54 -20.59
CA VAL A 174 13.37 -4.35 -19.21
C VAL A 174 14.10 -5.31 -18.29
N ALA A 175 14.38 -4.87 -17.07
CA ALA A 175 14.97 -5.74 -16.06
C ALA A 175 14.35 -5.45 -14.68
N ARG A 176 14.27 -6.48 -13.84
CA ARG A 176 13.67 -6.42 -12.52
C ARG A 176 14.51 -7.11 -11.45
N MET A 177 14.61 -6.45 -10.28
CA MET A 177 15.12 -7.01 -9.02
C MET A 177 14.45 -6.27 -7.87
N GLY A 178 13.67 -6.94 -7.05
CA GLY A 178 13.02 -6.38 -5.86
C GLY A 178 11.80 -5.46 -6.12
N CYS A 179 11.83 -4.61 -7.16
CA CYS A 179 10.74 -3.70 -7.48
C CYS A 179 9.74 -4.29 -8.48
N PRO A 180 8.42 -4.02 -8.38
CA PRO A 180 7.43 -4.60 -9.27
C PRO A 180 7.55 -4.07 -10.71
N LEU A 181 7.44 -5.00 -11.68
CA LEU A 181 7.34 -4.71 -13.10
C LEU A 181 6.54 -5.82 -13.79
N LEU A 182 5.63 -5.41 -14.68
CA LEU A 182 4.82 -6.31 -15.49
C LEU A 182 4.91 -5.96 -16.98
N VAL A 183 4.63 -6.96 -17.82
CA VAL A 183 4.44 -6.82 -19.26
C VAL A 183 2.98 -7.13 -19.58
N ALA A 184 2.31 -6.22 -20.29
CA ALA A 184 0.93 -6.40 -20.70
C ALA A 184 0.86 -6.51 -22.23
N LEU A 185 0.11 -7.51 -22.73
CA LEU A 185 0.10 -7.94 -24.12
C LEU A 185 -1.20 -7.52 -24.81
N GLY A 186 -1.10 -6.60 -25.76
CA GLY A 186 -2.18 -6.19 -26.67
C GLY A 186 -2.13 -6.93 -28.01
N ASP A 187 -2.81 -6.37 -29.01
CA ASP A 187 -2.75 -6.84 -30.40
C ASP A 187 -1.79 -5.93 -31.18
N GLN A 188 -0.63 -6.44 -31.54
CA GLN A 188 0.51 -5.65 -32.08
C GLN A 188 0.91 -4.47 -31.18
N GLU A 189 0.73 -4.64 -29.89
CA GLU A 189 1.07 -3.66 -28.87
C GLU A 189 1.57 -4.37 -27.62
N THR A 190 2.66 -3.88 -27.07
CA THR A 190 3.22 -4.36 -25.80
C THR A 190 3.40 -3.17 -24.86
N PHE A 191 2.92 -3.36 -23.65
CA PHE A 191 2.98 -2.35 -22.60
C PHE A 191 3.80 -2.88 -21.42
N ILE A 192 4.45 -1.99 -20.71
CA ILE A 192 5.03 -2.27 -19.40
C ILE A 192 4.48 -1.30 -18.37
N ALA A 193 4.36 -1.78 -17.15
CA ALA A 193 4.02 -0.93 -16.01
C ALA A 193 4.55 -1.49 -14.69
N SER A 194 4.72 -0.61 -13.73
CA SER A 194 4.97 -1.00 -12.35
C SER A 194 3.71 -1.40 -11.59
N ASP A 195 2.51 -1.17 -12.19
CA ASP A 195 1.22 -1.53 -11.61
C ASP A 195 0.19 -1.78 -12.71
N VAL A 196 -0.71 -2.75 -12.48
CA VAL A 196 -1.75 -3.16 -13.41
C VAL A 196 -2.74 -2.05 -13.75
N SER A 197 -2.97 -1.11 -12.83
CA SER A 197 -3.90 0.02 -13.03
C SER A 197 -3.54 0.89 -14.23
N ALA A 198 -2.26 0.98 -14.57
CA ALA A 198 -1.78 1.75 -15.72
C ALA A 198 -2.15 1.13 -17.08
N VAL A 199 -2.26 -0.20 -17.16
CA VAL A 199 -2.42 -0.94 -18.42
C VAL A 199 -3.83 -1.49 -18.65
N ILE A 200 -4.64 -1.60 -17.59
CA ILE A 200 -5.93 -2.31 -17.62
C ILE A 200 -6.95 -1.73 -18.62
N ALA A 201 -6.82 -0.44 -18.98
CA ALA A 201 -7.65 0.21 -20.01
C ALA A 201 -7.31 -0.26 -21.43
N PHE A 202 -6.13 -0.82 -21.65
CA PHE A 202 -5.61 -1.21 -22.97
C PHE A 202 -5.64 -2.73 -23.14
N THR A 203 -5.23 -3.48 -22.12
CA THR A 203 -5.28 -4.94 -22.12
C THR A 203 -5.34 -5.50 -20.70
N ARG A 204 -5.95 -6.69 -20.58
CA ARG A 204 -6.02 -7.46 -19.34
C ARG A 204 -5.06 -8.64 -19.31
N ARG A 205 -4.31 -8.90 -20.40
CA ARG A 205 -3.37 -10.01 -20.53
C ARG A 205 -2.01 -9.58 -19.98
N ILE A 206 -1.64 -10.09 -18.81
CA ILE A 206 -0.50 -9.62 -18.02
C ILE A 206 0.45 -10.76 -17.71
N ALA A 207 1.75 -10.53 -17.90
CA ALA A 207 2.85 -11.36 -17.44
C ALA A 207 3.64 -10.57 -16.38
N TYR A 208 3.68 -11.08 -15.15
CA TYR A 208 4.50 -10.50 -14.09
C TYR A 208 5.94 -11.00 -14.22
N LEU A 209 6.90 -10.08 -14.19
CA LEU A 209 8.31 -10.43 -14.14
C LEU A 209 8.71 -10.84 -12.72
N GLU A 210 9.71 -11.69 -12.60
CA GLU A 210 10.29 -12.16 -11.34
C GLU A 210 11.67 -11.55 -11.10
N ASP A 211 12.19 -11.68 -9.87
CA ASP A 211 13.51 -11.14 -9.52
C ASP A 211 14.63 -11.78 -10.35
N GLY A 212 15.43 -10.92 -10.97
CA GLY A 212 16.51 -11.31 -11.88
C GLY A 212 16.09 -11.46 -13.34
N ASP A 213 14.81 -11.24 -13.67
CA ASP A 213 14.34 -11.27 -15.05
C ASP A 213 14.91 -10.12 -15.87
N ILE A 214 15.36 -10.44 -17.10
CA ILE A 214 15.69 -9.47 -18.14
C ILE A 214 14.97 -9.88 -19.42
N ALA A 215 14.14 -8.99 -19.98
CA ALA A 215 13.34 -9.28 -21.16
C ALA A 215 13.58 -8.28 -22.29
N VAL A 216 13.56 -8.80 -23.50
CA VAL A 216 13.47 -8.04 -24.76
C VAL A 216 12.01 -8.02 -25.21
N LEU A 217 11.50 -6.84 -25.45
CA LEU A 217 10.12 -6.60 -25.87
C LEU A 217 10.07 -5.98 -27.26
N SER A 218 9.10 -6.42 -28.05
CA SER A 218 8.67 -5.80 -29.31
C SER A 218 7.18 -5.52 -29.28
N ALA A 219 6.60 -4.97 -30.35
CA ALA A 219 5.16 -4.84 -30.50
C ALA A 219 4.42 -6.19 -30.45
N ASN A 220 5.09 -7.30 -30.72
CA ASN A 220 4.51 -8.65 -30.72
C ASN A 220 4.57 -9.35 -29.35
N GLY A 221 5.17 -8.72 -28.33
CA GLY A 221 5.27 -9.26 -26.99
C GLY A 221 6.69 -9.42 -26.46
N ILE A 222 6.88 -10.47 -25.65
CA ILE A 222 8.18 -10.82 -25.09
C ILE A 222 8.93 -11.69 -26.11
N GLU A 223 9.99 -11.14 -26.72
CA GLU A 223 10.81 -11.84 -27.72
C GLU A 223 11.84 -12.75 -27.07
N LYS A 224 12.38 -12.32 -25.95
CA LYS A 224 13.37 -13.06 -25.16
C LYS A 224 13.22 -12.71 -23.69
N LEU A 225 13.35 -13.72 -22.84
CA LEU A 225 13.37 -13.54 -21.40
C LEU A 225 14.40 -14.51 -20.79
N ILE A 226 15.26 -14.02 -19.93
CA ILE A 226 16.14 -14.83 -19.08
C ILE A 226 15.79 -14.59 -17.61
N ASP A 227 15.96 -15.62 -16.79
CA ASP A 227 15.82 -15.56 -15.35
C ASP A 227 17.14 -15.17 -14.64
N LYS A 228 17.12 -15.14 -13.31
CA LYS A 228 18.28 -14.84 -12.45
C LYS A 228 19.49 -15.76 -12.66
N THR A 229 19.29 -16.94 -13.25
CA THR A 229 20.39 -17.89 -13.58
C THR A 229 20.98 -17.63 -14.96
N GLY A 230 20.35 -16.77 -15.75
CA GLY A 230 20.67 -16.49 -17.15
C GLY A 230 20.05 -17.50 -18.11
N ALA A 231 19.20 -18.41 -17.66
CA ALA A 231 18.50 -19.36 -18.50
C ALA A 231 17.29 -18.71 -19.18
N GLU A 232 17.05 -19.08 -20.44
CA GLU A 232 15.83 -18.67 -21.12
C GLU A 232 14.61 -19.29 -20.43
N THR A 233 13.59 -18.45 -20.19
CA THR A 233 12.37 -18.83 -19.48
C THR A 233 11.14 -18.12 -20.07
N GLN A 234 9.96 -18.45 -19.57
CA GLN A 234 8.71 -17.80 -19.94
C GLN A 234 7.90 -17.52 -18.68
N ARG A 235 7.18 -16.41 -18.68
CA ARG A 235 6.24 -16.06 -17.61
C ARG A 235 4.81 -16.34 -18.04
N LYS A 236 4.02 -16.87 -17.12
CA LYS A 236 2.61 -17.19 -17.39
C LYS A 236 1.83 -15.89 -17.61
N VAL A 237 1.15 -15.82 -18.74
CA VAL A 237 0.21 -14.73 -19.02
C VAL A 237 -1.10 -15.02 -18.31
N LYS A 238 -1.57 -14.08 -17.51
CA LYS A 238 -2.83 -14.15 -16.78
C LYS A 238 -3.77 -13.07 -17.27
N VAL A 239 -5.08 -13.28 -17.11
CA VAL A 239 -6.10 -12.27 -17.38
C VAL A 239 -6.45 -11.59 -16.07
N SER A 240 -6.15 -10.31 -15.96
CA SER A 240 -6.47 -9.52 -14.76
C SER A 240 -7.99 -9.45 -14.55
N GLU A 241 -8.42 -9.64 -13.30
CA GLU A 241 -9.82 -9.49 -12.88
C GLU A 241 -10.18 -8.05 -12.52
N LEU A 242 -9.18 -7.15 -12.45
CA LEU A 242 -9.41 -5.74 -12.17
C LEU A 242 -10.32 -5.11 -13.22
N SER A 243 -11.36 -4.40 -12.79
CA SER A 243 -12.28 -3.68 -13.67
C SER A 243 -11.95 -2.19 -13.73
N LEU A 244 -12.14 -1.56 -14.89
CA LEU A 244 -12.01 -0.10 -15.03
C LEU A 244 -12.95 0.65 -14.10
N ALA A 245 -14.17 0.18 -13.91
CA ALA A 245 -15.16 0.80 -13.01
C ALA A 245 -14.66 0.89 -11.56
N SER A 246 -13.81 -0.04 -11.12
CA SER A 246 -13.21 0.01 -9.78
C SER A 246 -12.20 1.15 -9.62
N LEU A 247 -11.64 1.64 -10.73
CA LEU A 247 -10.65 2.72 -10.78
C LEU A 247 -11.27 4.10 -11.05
N GLU A 248 -12.60 4.19 -11.21
CA GLU A 248 -13.32 5.45 -11.44
C GLU A 248 -13.94 5.95 -10.14
N LEU A 249 -14.03 7.28 -9.99
CA LEU A 249 -14.63 7.92 -8.81
C LEU A 249 -16.13 7.62 -8.66
N GLY A 250 -16.83 7.43 -9.80
CA GLY A 250 -18.29 7.33 -9.78
C GLY A 250 -18.96 8.61 -9.24
N PRO A 251 -19.93 8.50 -8.32
CA PRO A 251 -20.64 9.67 -7.77
C PRO A 251 -19.86 10.41 -6.66
N TYR A 252 -18.69 9.94 -6.29
CA TYR A 252 -17.91 10.48 -5.18
C TYR A 252 -16.96 11.58 -5.62
N SER A 253 -16.64 12.51 -4.73
CA SER A 253 -15.70 13.59 -5.00
C SER A 253 -14.24 13.16 -4.90
N HIS A 254 -13.96 12.14 -4.11
CA HIS A 254 -12.61 11.64 -3.81
C HIS A 254 -12.60 10.11 -3.71
N PHE A 255 -11.45 9.49 -4.00
CA PHE A 255 -11.28 8.04 -3.83
C PHE A 255 -11.43 7.62 -2.38
N MET A 256 -10.85 8.34 -1.43
CA MET A 256 -11.02 8.03 0.00
C MET A 256 -12.50 8.02 0.41
N GLN A 257 -13.30 8.97 -0.07
CA GLN A 257 -14.75 8.97 0.18
C GLN A 257 -15.42 7.72 -0.37
N LYS A 258 -15.15 7.40 -1.64
CA LYS A 258 -15.64 6.19 -2.29
C LYS A 258 -15.29 4.95 -1.47
N GLU A 259 -14.03 4.82 -1.08
CA GLU A 259 -13.48 3.67 -0.36
C GLU A 259 -14.06 3.53 1.05
N ILE A 260 -14.35 4.63 1.74
CA ILE A 260 -15.08 4.62 3.02
C ILE A 260 -16.51 4.09 2.80
N HIS A 261 -17.21 4.54 1.76
CA HIS A 261 -18.58 4.12 1.46
C HIS A 261 -18.67 2.71 0.84
N GLU A 262 -17.60 2.18 0.27
CA GLU A 262 -17.52 0.80 -0.23
C GLU A 262 -17.35 -0.23 0.90
N GLN A 263 -17.05 0.16 2.12
CA GLN A 263 -16.75 -0.78 3.22
C GLN A 263 -17.85 -1.80 3.50
N PRO A 264 -19.17 -1.48 3.47
CA PRO A 264 -20.19 -2.50 3.65
C PRO A 264 -20.06 -3.65 2.65
N ARG A 265 -19.82 -3.33 1.36
CA ARG A 265 -19.61 -4.32 0.31
C ARG A 265 -18.28 -5.05 0.46
N ALA A 266 -17.19 -4.32 0.67
CA ALA A 266 -15.86 -4.89 0.82
C ALA A 266 -15.77 -5.88 2.00
N ILE A 267 -16.46 -5.56 3.10
CA ILE A 267 -16.57 -6.44 4.28
C ILE A 267 -17.40 -7.69 3.94
N ALA A 268 -18.51 -7.55 3.22
CA ALA A 268 -19.31 -8.68 2.78
C ALA A 268 -18.52 -9.63 1.86
N ASP A 269 -17.85 -9.07 0.84
CA ASP A 269 -17.00 -9.82 -0.11
C ASP A 269 -15.84 -10.53 0.60
N THR A 270 -15.26 -9.90 1.62
CA THR A 270 -14.19 -10.49 2.45
C THR A 270 -14.70 -11.61 3.36
N ALA A 271 -15.86 -11.39 3.96
CA ALA A 271 -16.47 -12.35 4.89
C ALA A 271 -17.01 -13.60 4.19
N GLU A 272 -17.30 -13.55 2.89
CA GLU A 272 -17.92 -14.63 2.10
C GLU A 272 -17.25 -15.98 2.36
N VAL A 273 -15.92 -16.04 2.41
CA VAL A 273 -15.16 -17.27 2.67
C VAL A 273 -15.52 -17.94 4.00
N PHE A 274 -15.93 -17.17 5.00
CA PHE A 274 -16.35 -17.65 6.32
C PHE A 274 -17.87 -17.90 6.40
N LEU A 275 -18.65 -17.19 5.56
CA LEU A 275 -20.10 -17.34 5.52
C LEU A 275 -20.52 -18.63 4.80
N ASP A 276 -19.84 -18.97 3.71
CA ASP A 276 -20.14 -20.14 2.86
C ASP A 276 -19.42 -21.39 3.34
N GLY A 277 -18.11 -21.29 3.63
CA GLY A 277 -17.24 -22.41 4.03
C GLY A 277 -17.14 -22.63 5.54
N GLY A 278 -17.60 -21.67 6.35
CA GLY A 278 -17.36 -21.66 7.78
C GLY A 278 -15.90 -21.30 8.12
N PHE A 279 -15.58 -21.36 9.42
CA PHE A 279 -14.22 -21.11 9.91
C PHE A 279 -13.38 -22.38 9.81
N GLU A 280 -12.93 -22.72 8.60
CA GLU A 280 -12.10 -23.89 8.32
C GLU A 280 -10.66 -23.49 8.01
N PRO A 281 -9.66 -24.28 8.47
CA PRO A 281 -8.25 -24.00 8.18
C PRO A 281 -7.95 -23.86 6.69
N GLU A 282 -8.61 -24.67 5.86
CA GLU A 282 -8.41 -24.73 4.42
C GLU A 282 -8.71 -23.40 3.72
N ASN A 283 -9.44 -22.47 4.35
CA ASN A 283 -9.62 -21.11 3.87
C ASN A 283 -8.28 -20.35 3.72
N PHE A 284 -7.27 -20.75 4.49
CA PHE A 284 -5.94 -20.11 4.51
C PHE A 284 -4.91 -20.84 3.62
N GLY A 285 -5.26 -22.01 3.08
CA GLY A 285 -4.39 -22.82 2.21
C GLY A 285 -4.60 -24.31 2.43
N ALA A 286 -4.20 -25.12 1.47
CA ALA A 286 -4.48 -26.56 1.46
C ALA A 286 -3.84 -27.32 2.65
N ASN A 287 -2.68 -26.86 3.14
CA ASN A 287 -1.95 -27.45 4.28
C ASN A 287 -2.16 -26.67 5.60
N ALA A 288 -3.08 -25.72 5.63
CA ALA A 288 -3.26 -24.85 6.80
C ALA A 288 -3.63 -25.62 8.07
N ARG A 289 -4.37 -26.72 7.95
CA ARG A 289 -4.72 -27.57 9.10
C ARG A 289 -3.48 -28.15 9.78
N GLU A 290 -2.53 -28.67 9.01
CA GLU A 290 -1.27 -29.23 9.51
C GLU A 290 -0.40 -28.13 10.13
N VAL A 291 -0.31 -26.98 9.49
CA VAL A 291 0.40 -25.82 10.02
C VAL A 291 -0.19 -25.36 11.34
N PHE A 292 -1.50 -25.21 11.44
CA PHE A 292 -2.18 -24.74 12.65
C PHE A 292 -2.12 -25.75 13.81
N ASP A 293 -1.93 -27.03 13.51
CA ASP A 293 -1.69 -28.06 14.54
C ASP A 293 -0.24 -28.04 15.08
N ASP A 294 0.75 -27.67 14.24
CA ASP A 294 2.16 -27.62 14.64
C ASP A 294 2.53 -26.36 15.44
N ILE A 295 1.80 -25.25 15.29
CA ILE A 295 2.15 -23.98 15.92
C ILE A 295 1.66 -23.86 17.37
N HIS A 296 2.41 -23.12 18.19
CA HIS A 296 2.02 -22.77 19.56
C HIS A 296 2.02 -21.25 19.85
N SER A 297 2.53 -20.43 18.93
CA SER A 297 2.53 -18.96 19.04
C SER A 297 2.48 -18.30 17.66
N ILE A 298 2.17 -17.01 17.65
CA ILE A 298 2.07 -16.19 16.43
C ILE A 298 2.97 -14.96 16.58
N LYS A 299 3.68 -14.62 15.51
CA LYS A 299 4.38 -13.36 15.30
C LYS A 299 3.72 -12.65 14.13
N ILE A 300 3.23 -11.41 14.30
CA ILE A 300 2.67 -10.61 13.21
C ILE A 300 3.63 -9.48 12.89
N LEU A 301 4.00 -9.36 11.61
CA LEU A 301 4.91 -8.35 11.07
C LEU A 301 4.16 -7.46 10.08
N ALA A 302 4.09 -6.17 10.35
CA ALA A 302 3.37 -5.22 9.51
C ALA A 302 3.86 -3.79 9.72
N CYS A 303 3.45 -2.87 8.84
CA CYS A 303 3.72 -1.44 8.93
C CYS A 303 2.41 -0.63 8.94
N GLY A 304 2.43 0.55 9.57
CA GLY A 304 1.36 1.55 9.52
C GLY A 304 -0.02 1.00 9.91
N THR A 305 -1.03 1.25 9.08
CA THR A 305 -2.41 0.80 9.27
C THR A 305 -2.52 -0.72 9.47
N SER A 306 -1.74 -1.53 8.71
CA SER A 306 -1.71 -2.99 8.87
C SER A 306 -1.13 -3.43 10.22
N TYR A 307 -0.16 -2.67 10.77
CA TYR A 307 0.33 -2.90 12.12
C TYR A 307 -0.76 -2.66 13.18
N TYR A 308 -1.63 -1.65 13.00
CA TYR A 308 -2.75 -1.43 13.92
C TYR A 308 -3.84 -2.51 13.79
N ALA A 309 -4.05 -3.04 12.59
CA ALA A 309 -4.90 -4.22 12.41
C ALA A 309 -4.34 -5.43 13.18
N ALA A 310 -3.02 -5.65 13.12
CA ALA A 310 -2.34 -6.70 13.88
C ALA A 310 -2.48 -6.53 15.41
N LEU A 311 -2.34 -5.30 15.92
CA LEU A 311 -2.56 -5.00 17.34
C LEU A 311 -3.99 -5.31 17.79
N THR A 312 -4.98 -5.06 16.94
CA THR A 312 -6.39 -5.43 17.21
C THR A 312 -6.53 -6.95 17.22
N ALA A 313 -5.94 -7.64 16.24
CA ALA A 313 -6.00 -9.09 16.10
C ALA A 313 -5.40 -9.83 17.31
N LYS A 314 -4.35 -9.27 17.93
CA LYS A 314 -3.76 -9.82 19.14
C LYS A 314 -4.81 -10.10 20.22
N TYR A 315 -5.74 -9.17 20.44
CA TYR A 315 -6.81 -9.36 21.42
C TYR A 315 -7.71 -10.54 21.04
N TRP A 316 -8.06 -10.71 19.78
CA TRP A 316 -8.89 -11.84 19.33
C TRP A 316 -8.14 -13.17 19.40
N LEU A 317 -6.90 -13.22 18.92
CA LEU A 317 -6.08 -14.43 18.93
C LEU A 317 -5.82 -14.95 20.35
N GLU A 318 -5.54 -14.04 21.29
CA GLU A 318 -5.33 -14.39 22.69
C GLU A 318 -6.64 -14.73 23.42
N SER A 319 -7.74 -14.02 23.15
CA SER A 319 -9.01 -14.26 23.87
C SER A 319 -9.81 -15.43 23.31
N ILE A 320 -9.88 -15.61 21.99
CA ILE A 320 -10.69 -16.64 21.32
C ILE A 320 -9.90 -17.93 21.12
N ALA A 321 -8.67 -17.83 20.60
CA ALA A 321 -7.85 -18.99 20.25
C ALA A 321 -6.87 -19.40 21.37
N LYS A 322 -6.70 -18.58 22.42
CA LYS A 322 -5.67 -18.75 23.44
C LYS A 322 -4.28 -18.95 22.83
N MET A 323 -4.00 -18.23 21.76
CA MET A 323 -2.77 -18.28 21.00
C MET A 323 -1.87 -17.11 21.41
N PRO A 324 -0.73 -17.36 22.05
CA PRO A 324 0.23 -16.30 22.38
C PRO A 324 0.62 -15.56 21.12
N THR A 325 0.42 -14.23 21.10
CA THR A 325 0.59 -13.42 19.90
C THR A 325 1.48 -12.23 20.21
N ASP A 326 2.52 -12.07 19.42
CA ASP A 326 3.38 -10.90 19.44
C ASP A 326 3.27 -10.13 18.11
N VAL A 327 3.34 -8.79 18.18
CA VAL A 327 3.15 -7.91 17.05
C VAL A 327 4.29 -6.92 16.97
N GLU A 328 5.01 -6.89 15.86
CA GLU A 328 6.15 -6.01 15.67
C GLU A 328 6.03 -5.19 14.38
N ILE A 329 6.62 -4.01 14.40
CA ILE A 329 6.80 -3.19 13.20
C ILE A 329 7.86 -3.86 12.32
N ALA A 330 7.53 -4.11 11.07
CA ALA A 330 8.38 -4.90 10.18
C ALA A 330 9.76 -4.23 9.93
N SER A 331 9.83 -2.89 9.83
CA SER A 331 11.09 -2.16 9.68
C SER A 331 12.05 -2.35 10.87
N GLU A 332 11.52 -2.56 12.08
CA GLU A 332 12.34 -2.77 13.27
C GLU A 332 12.76 -4.24 13.44
N TYR A 333 11.85 -5.16 13.10
CA TYR A 333 12.10 -6.59 13.20
C TYR A 333 13.30 -7.04 12.36
N ARG A 334 13.44 -6.52 11.15
CA ARG A 334 14.46 -6.95 10.18
C ARG A 334 15.90 -6.61 10.57
N TYR A 335 16.10 -5.69 11.53
CA TYR A 335 17.43 -5.18 11.90
C TYR A 335 17.88 -5.54 13.31
N ARG A 336 17.05 -6.20 14.07
CA ARG A 336 17.41 -6.65 15.42
C ARG A 336 17.74 -8.14 15.49
N ASP A 337 18.48 -8.55 16.51
CA ASP A 337 18.66 -9.96 16.83
C ASP A 337 17.34 -10.55 17.33
N VAL A 338 16.84 -11.58 16.66
CA VAL A 338 15.57 -12.24 16.94
C VAL A 338 15.84 -13.67 17.39
N ILE A 339 15.13 -14.11 18.42
CA ILE A 339 15.09 -15.51 18.80
C ILE A 339 14.04 -16.21 17.94
N ALA A 340 14.51 -17.06 17.03
CA ALA A 340 13.62 -17.82 16.14
C ALA A 340 12.98 -18.99 16.88
N ASP A 341 11.71 -19.23 16.55
CA ASP A 341 10.94 -20.36 17.02
C ASP A 341 10.32 -21.10 15.82
N PRO A 342 10.77 -22.32 15.50
CA PRO A 342 10.25 -23.06 14.35
C PRO A 342 8.76 -23.38 14.40
N LYS A 343 8.15 -23.31 15.59
CA LYS A 343 6.72 -23.55 15.81
C LYS A 343 5.92 -22.26 16.01
N GLN A 344 6.48 -21.13 15.64
CA GLN A 344 5.79 -19.85 15.60
C GLN A 344 5.32 -19.57 14.17
N LEU A 345 4.04 -19.27 13.99
CA LEU A 345 3.52 -18.79 12.70
C LEU A 345 3.88 -17.31 12.51
N VAL A 346 4.62 -17.01 11.47
CA VAL A 346 4.89 -15.62 11.05
C VAL A 346 3.77 -15.16 10.14
N ILE A 347 3.04 -14.13 10.54
CA ILE A 347 1.97 -13.53 9.73
C ILE A 347 2.44 -12.20 9.21
N THR A 348 2.32 -11.98 7.90
CA THR A 348 2.52 -10.67 7.28
C THR A 348 1.20 -10.09 6.81
N ILE A 349 1.01 -8.78 7.02
CA ILE A 349 -0.20 -8.06 6.62
C ILE A 349 0.19 -6.90 5.74
N SER A 350 -0.35 -6.83 4.52
CA SER A 350 -0.10 -5.73 3.59
C SER A 350 -1.28 -5.54 2.64
N GLN A 351 -1.69 -4.30 2.41
CA GLN A 351 -2.68 -3.99 1.38
C GLN A 351 -2.13 -4.29 -0.01
N SER A 352 -0.95 -3.79 -0.33
CA SER A 352 -0.32 -3.94 -1.65
C SER A 352 0.39 -5.28 -1.87
N GLY A 353 0.83 -5.93 -0.79
CA GLY A 353 1.70 -7.09 -0.86
C GLY A 353 3.12 -6.82 -1.39
N GLU A 354 3.48 -5.53 -1.53
CA GLU A 354 4.75 -5.06 -2.07
C GLU A 354 5.51 -4.13 -1.09
N THR A 355 5.10 -4.10 0.18
CA THR A 355 5.77 -3.29 1.20
C THR A 355 7.13 -3.88 1.50
N LEU A 356 8.22 -3.16 1.16
CA LEU A 356 9.59 -3.66 1.22
C LEU A 356 9.95 -4.15 2.63
N ASP A 357 9.73 -3.32 3.65
CA ASP A 357 10.05 -3.70 5.03
C ASP A 357 9.35 -4.97 5.48
N THR A 358 8.08 -5.15 5.10
CA THR A 358 7.31 -6.35 5.45
C THR A 358 7.83 -7.59 4.72
N MET A 359 8.21 -7.44 3.45
CA MET A 359 8.78 -8.52 2.65
C MET A 359 10.16 -8.94 3.17
N GLU A 360 11.03 -7.99 3.44
CA GLU A 360 12.37 -8.27 3.97
C GLU A 360 12.32 -8.83 5.40
N ALA A 361 11.37 -8.38 6.23
CA ALA A 361 11.13 -8.97 7.55
C ALA A 361 10.67 -10.43 7.46
N LEU A 362 9.83 -10.78 6.47
CA LEU A 362 9.44 -12.18 6.22
C LEU A 362 10.64 -13.03 5.81
N LYS A 363 11.43 -12.57 4.83
CA LYS A 363 12.63 -13.27 4.37
C LYS A 363 13.64 -13.44 5.52
N TYR A 364 13.81 -12.42 6.35
CA TYR A 364 14.67 -12.49 7.53
C TYR A 364 14.16 -13.55 8.51
N ALA A 365 12.88 -13.57 8.84
CA ALA A 365 12.29 -14.59 9.69
C ALA A 365 12.52 -16.01 9.15
N GLN A 366 12.30 -16.22 7.85
CA GLN A 366 12.56 -17.50 7.18
C GLN A 366 14.03 -17.91 7.26
N SER A 367 14.96 -16.95 7.07
CA SER A 367 16.41 -17.21 7.17
C SER A 367 16.85 -17.61 8.58
N LEU A 368 16.12 -17.17 9.61
CA LEU A 368 16.36 -17.54 11.00
C LEU A 368 15.78 -18.91 11.38
N GLY A 369 15.00 -19.54 10.50
CA GLY A 369 14.44 -20.88 10.69
C GLY A 369 12.98 -20.94 11.15
N HIS A 370 12.22 -19.84 11.07
CA HIS A 370 10.76 -19.91 11.16
C HIS A 370 10.22 -20.73 9.98
N LYS A 371 9.46 -21.78 10.27
CA LYS A 371 9.00 -22.74 9.26
C LYS A 371 7.72 -22.30 8.58
N HIS A 372 6.82 -21.67 9.33
CA HIS A 372 5.45 -21.42 8.91
C HIS A 372 5.22 -19.93 8.70
N SER A 373 4.60 -19.59 7.56
CA SER A 373 4.25 -18.21 7.21
C SER A 373 2.85 -18.12 6.61
N LEU A 374 2.15 -17.03 6.93
CA LEU A 374 0.85 -16.66 6.37
C LEU A 374 0.87 -15.22 5.91
N SER A 375 0.48 -14.95 4.67
CA SER A 375 0.23 -13.60 4.17
C SER A 375 -1.25 -13.26 4.14
N ILE A 376 -1.61 -12.12 4.73
CA ILE A 376 -2.93 -11.50 4.57
C ILE A 376 -2.74 -10.28 3.66
N CYS A 377 -3.25 -10.36 2.44
CA CYS A 377 -2.99 -9.38 1.39
C CYS A 377 -4.25 -9.08 0.57
N ASN A 378 -4.33 -7.88 -0.02
CA ASN A 378 -5.45 -7.53 -0.90
C ASN A 378 -5.11 -7.73 -2.38
N VAL A 379 -3.86 -7.49 -2.79
CA VAL A 379 -3.44 -7.64 -4.18
C VAL A 379 -2.98 -9.07 -4.44
N MET A 380 -3.76 -9.78 -5.25
CA MET A 380 -3.39 -11.11 -5.70
C MET A 380 -2.09 -11.06 -6.51
N GLU A 381 -1.25 -12.09 -6.35
CA GLU A 381 0.01 -12.24 -7.11
C GLU A 381 1.11 -11.21 -6.81
N SER A 382 0.94 -10.40 -5.77
CA SER A 382 2.02 -9.56 -5.22
C SER A 382 3.13 -10.40 -4.58
N ALA A 383 4.22 -9.77 -4.18
CA ALA A 383 5.42 -10.48 -3.72
C ALA A 383 5.20 -11.26 -2.42
N LEU A 384 4.58 -10.65 -1.41
CA LEU A 384 4.36 -11.29 -0.10
C LEU A 384 3.59 -12.63 -0.19
N PRO A 385 2.45 -12.73 -0.92
CA PRO A 385 1.77 -14.01 -1.12
C PRO A 385 2.62 -15.10 -1.77
N ARG A 386 3.52 -14.73 -2.69
CA ARG A 386 4.40 -15.72 -3.37
C ARG A 386 5.50 -16.27 -2.45
N GLU A 387 5.93 -15.48 -1.48
CA GLU A 387 6.98 -15.85 -0.51
C GLU A 387 6.41 -16.55 0.74
N SER A 388 5.09 -16.67 0.86
CA SER A 388 4.42 -17.22 2.03
C SER A 388 3.87 -18.63 1.77
N GLU A 389 3.89 -19.48 2.79
CA GLU A 389 3.35 -20.84 2.75
C GLU A 389 1.82 -20.84 2.66
N LEU A 390 1.16 -19.98 3.44
CA LEU A 390 -0.29 -19.82 3.49
C LEU A 390 -0.66 -18.40 3.04
N VAL A 391 -1.84 -18.26 2.43
CA VAL A 391 -2.33 -16.96 1.94
C VAL A 391 -3.84 -16.85 2.11
N LEU A 392 -4.31 -15.71 2.62
CA LEU A 392 -5.71 -15.32 2.49
C LEU A 392 -5.83 -13.88 1.97
N TYR A 393 -6.61 -13.71 0.90
CA TYR A 393 -6.85 -12.40 0.28
C TYR A 393 -8.07 -11.71 0.90
N THR A 394 -7.93 -10.41 1.17
CA THR A 394 -8.99 -9.60 1.80
C THR A 394 -10.14 -9.22 0.86
N ARG A 395 -9.96 -9.35 -0.46
CA ARG A 395 -10.98 -9.04 -1.48
C ARG A 395 -11.61 -7.64 -1.35
N ALA A 396 -10.86 -6.67 -0.82
CA ALA A 396 -11.34 -5.30 -0.64
C ALA A 396 -11.55 -4.54 -1.96
N GLY A 397 -11.12 -5.12 -3.09
CA GLY A 397 -11.06 -4.44 -4.38
C GLY A 397 -9.93 -3.41 -4.44
N ALA A 398 -9.88 -2.58 -5.48
CA ALA A 398 -8.86 -1.55 -5.62
C ALA A 398 -9.04 -0.46 -4.55
N GLU A 399 -7.92 -0.06 -3.91
CA GLU A 399 -7.85 1.07 -2.98
C GLU A 399 -6.78 2.04 -3.48
N ILE A 400 -7.20 3.23 -3.89
CA ILE A 400 -6.39 4.24 -4.62
C ILE A 400 -5.98 5.39 -3.71
N GLY A 401 -6.87 5.83 -2.82
CA GLY A 401 -6.55 6.84 -1.81
C GLY A 401 -5.32 6.43 -1.01
N VAL A 402 -4.36 7.37 -0.84
CA VAL A 402 -3.09 7.06 -0.15
C VAL A 402 -3.35 6.59 1.28
N ALA A 403 -4.22 7.26 2.01
CA ALA A 403 -4.63 6.85 3.35
C ALA A 403 -5.58 5.63 3.26
N SER A 404 -5.18 4.50 3.81
CA SER A 404 -5.96 3.25 3.78
C SER A 404 -7.25 3.36 4.61
N THR A 405 -8.33 2.79 4.08
CA THR A 405 -9.66 2.77 4.72
C THR A 405 -10.27 1.37 4.70
N LYS A 406 -10.82 0.93 3.57
CA LYS A 406 -11.46 -0.38 3.41
C LYS A 406 -10.46 -1.55 3.56
N ALA A 407 -9.20 -1.34 3.20
CA ALA A 407 -8.17 -2.36 3.41
C ALA A 407 -7.99 -2.68 4.90
N PHE A 408 -8.06 -1.69 5.79
CA PHE A 408 -7.97 -1.91 7.23
C PHE A 408 -9.14 -2.75 7.76
N THR A 409 -10.38 -2.37 7.44
CA THR A 409 -11.56 -3.09 7.93
C THR A 409 -11.66 -4.50 7.40
N THR A 410 -11.25 -4.73 6.15
CA THR A 410 -11.20 -6.08 5.57
C THR A 410 -10.07 -6.94 6.17
N GLN A 411 -8.91 -6.34 6.50
CA GLN A 411 -7.87 -7.02 7.27
C GLN A 411 -8.39 -7.47 8.65
N LEU A 412 -9.15 -6.61 9.33
CA LEU A 412 -9.77 -6.96 10.62
C LEU A 412 -10.74 -8.15 10.48
N VAL A 413 -11.55 -8.21 9.42
CA VAL A 413 -12.46 -9.35 9.15
C VAL A 413 -11.67 -10.65 8.98
N VAL A 414 -10.61 -10.65 8.18
CA VAL A 414 -9.76 -11.84 7.98
C VAL A 414 -9.08 -12.27 9.27
N LEU A 415 -8.55 -11.32 10.04
CA LEU A 415 -7.86 -11.59 11.30
C LEU A 415 -8.81 -12.13 12.39
N PHE A 416 -10.04 -11.61 12.43
CA PHE A 416 -11.09 -12.19 13.27
C PHE A 416 -11.41 -13.63 12.82
N GLY A 417 -11.59 -13.85 11.51
CA GLY A 417 -11.80 -15.18 10.96
C GLY A 417 -10.69 -16.17 11.32
N LEU A 418 -9.43 -15.72 11.28
CA LEU A 418 -8.28 -16.53 11.71
C LEU A 418 -8.35 -16.91 13.20
N ALA A 419 -8.69 -15.94 14.06
CA ALA A 419 -8.81 -16.21 15.50
C ALA A 419 -9.92 -17.23 15.80
N VAL A 420 -11.06 -17.14 15.12
CA VAL A 420 -12.16 -18.11 15.27
C VAL A 420 -11.76 -19.49 14.71
N THR A 421 -11.10 -19.53 13.54
CA THR A 421 -10.62 -20.79 12.92
C THR A 421 -9.65 -21.52 13.85
N LEU A 422 -8.64 -20.82 14.36
CA LEU A 422 -7.69 -21.39 15.33
C LEU A 422 -8.38 -21.81 16.62
N GLY A 423 -9.30 -21.01 17.14
CA GLY A 423 -10.08 -21.34 18.33
C GLY A 423 -10.95 -22.60 18.14
N LYS A 424 -11.57 -22.75 16.96
CA LYS A 424 -12.35 -23.93 16.60
C LYS A 424 -11.47 -25.18 16.47
N GLN A 425 -10.34 -25.10 15.76
CA GLN A 425 -9.42 -26.23 15.61
C GLN A 425 -8.86 -26.70 16.95
N ARG A 426 -8.60 -25.79 17.88
CA ARG A 426 -8.13 -26.09 19.24
C ARG A 426 -9.25 -26.55 20.19
N GLY A 427 -10.48 -26.67 19.73
CA GLY A 427 -11.63 -27.09 20.55
C GLY A 427 -12.11 -26.02 21.56
N LEU A 428 -11.69 -24.77 21.43
CA LEU A 428 -12.03 -23.66 22.33
C LEU A 428 -13.30 -22.92 21.88
N VAL A 429 -13.65 -23.01 20.59
CA VAL A 429 -14.87 -22.45 20.00
C VAL A 429 -15.77 -23.61 19.59
N SER A 430 -16.96 -23.70 20.20
CA SER A 430 -17.95 -24.72 19.86
C SER A 430 -18.55 -24.45 18.48
N ALA A 431 -19.13 -25.49 17.85
CA ALA A 431 -19.84 -25.34 16.59
C ALA A 431 -21.03 -24.35 16.69
N GLU A 432 -21.66 -24.26 17.84
CA GLU A 432 -22.73 -23.29 18.10
C GLU A 432 -22.19 -21.86 18.12
N LYS A 433 -21.11 -21.62 18.87
CA LYS A 433 -20.46 -20.31 18.94
C LYS A 433 -19.88 -19.86 17.60
N ALA A 434 -19.34 -20.81 16.82
CA ALA A 434 -18.90 -20.51 15.45
C ALA A 434 -20.06 -20.06 14.55
N ARG A 435 -21.25 -20.68 14.67
CA ARG A 435 -22.46 -20.22 13.95
C ARG A 435 -22.91 -18.82 14.39
N GLU A 436 -22.84 -18.50 15.67
CA GLU A 436 -23.11 -17.13 16.16
C GLU A 436 -22.18 -16.12 15.50
N TYR A 437 -20.87 -16.40 15.43
CA TYR A 437 -19.88 -15.55 14.77
C TYR A 437 -20.15 -15.39 13.25
N VAL A 438 -20.61 -16.45 12.57
CA VAL A 438 -21.07 -16.34 11.16
C VAL A 438 -22.22 -15.35 11.06
N GLU A 439 -23.19 -15.41 11.95
CA GLU A 439 -24.35 -14.50 11.93
C GLU A 439 -23.95 -13.06 12.28
N GLU A 440 -23.06 -12.85 13.24
CA GLU A 440 -22.49 -11.54 13.56
C GLU A 440 -21.76 -10.94 12.34
N LEU A 441 -20.95 -11.73 11.61
CA LEU A 441 -20.29 -11.27 10.37
C LEU A 441 -21.29 -10.93 9.27
N ARG A 442 -22.39 -11.71 9.14
CA ARG A 442 -23.44 -11.45 8.15
C ARG A 442 -24.17 -10.13 8.39
N GLN A 443 -24.31 -9.72 9.65
CA GLN A 443 -24.97 -8.47 10.04
C GLN A 443 -24.03 -7.27 9.99
N LEU A 444 -22.72 -7.47 9.99
CA LEU A 444 -21.71 -6.41 10.07
C LEU A 444 -21.84 -5.34 8.96
N PRO A 445 -22.06 -5.68 7.66
CA PRO A 445 -22.26 -4.68 6.61
C PRO A 445 -23.41 -3.71 6.90
N GLY A 446 -24.51 -4.21 7.46
CA GLY A 446 -25.65 -3.39 7.87
C GLY A 446 -25.28 -2.41 9.01
N SER A 447 -24.53 -2.87 9.99
CA SER A 447 -24.03 -2.02 11.09
C SER A 447 -23.10 -0.92 10.55
N ILE A 448 -22.22 -1.23 9.61
CA ILE A 448 -21.36 -0.23 8.95
C ILE A 448 -22.18 0.79 8.18
N GLN A 449 -23.20 0.35 7.42
CA GLN A 449 -24.09 1.27 6.71
C GLN A 449 -24.82 2.26 7.66
N HIS A 450 -25.23 1.79 8.83
CA HIS A 450 -25.83 2.68 9.85
C HIS A 450 -24.82 3.74 10.34
N VAL A 451 -23.56 3.40 10.51
CA VAL A 451 -22.52 4.40 10.87
C VAL A 451 -22.30 5.40 9.74
N LEU A 452 -22.28 4.96 8.48
CA LEU A 452 -22.15 5.85 7.33
C LEU A 452 -23.29 6.88 7.27
N ASN A 453 -24.49 6.53 7.72
CA ASN A 453 -25.61 7.47 7.79
C ASN A 453 -25.42 8.59 8.85
N LEU A 454 -24.44 8.45 9.75
CA LEU A 454 -24.06 9.49 10.72
C LEU A 454 -23.10 10.53 10.13
N GLU A 455 -22.65 10.36 8.88
CA GLU A 455 -21.68 11.22 8.21
C GLU A 455 -22.00 12.73 8.34
N PRO A 456 -23.25 13.22 8.17
CA PRO A 456 -23.55 14.66 8.33
C PRO A 456 -23.23 15.19 9.73
N GLN A 457 -23.43 14.39 10.78
CA GLN A 457 -23.12 14.78 12.17
C GLN A 457 -21.60 14.82 12.38
N ILE A 458 -20.87 13.85 11.82
CA ILE A 458 -19.42 13.76 11.90
C ILE A 458 -18.79 14.92 11.11
N ALA A 459 -19.32 15.25 9.93
CA ALA A 459 -18.89 16.39 9.13
C ALA A 459 -19.03 17.73 9.88
N ALA A 460 -20.11 17.88 10.66
CA ALA A 460 -20.28 19.05 11.52
C ALA A 460 -19.20 19.14 12.63
N TRP A 461 -18.81 18.01 13.23
CA TRP A 461 -17.68 17.97 14.18
C TRP A 461 -16.36 18.33 13.52
N ALA A 462 -16.12 17.84 12.33
CA ALA A 462 -14.88 18.04 11.58
C ALA A 462 -14.53 19.52 11.39
N GLN A 463 -15.53 20.41 11.30
CA GLN A 463 -15.31 21.86 11.22
C GLN A 463 -14.58 22.43 12.43
N LYS A 464 -14.75 21.82 13.62
CA LYS A 464 -14.03 22.21 14.84
C LYS A 464 -12.54 21.87 14.79
N PHE A 465 -12.16 20.87 13.99
CA PHE A 465 -10.76 20.47 13.80
C PHE A 465 -10.02 21.33 12.78
N ALA A 466 -10.72 22.05 11.91
CA ALA A 466 -10.12 22.80 10.79
C ALA A 466 -9.00 23.77 11.20
N LYS A 467 -9.11 24.38 12.38
CA LYS A 467 -8.14 25.36 12.92
C LYS A 467 -7.22 24.79 14.02
N LYS A 468 -7.35 23.51 14.35
CA LYS A 468 -6.53 22.87 15.38
C LYS A 468 -5.21 22.38 14.80
N ASN A 469 -4.16 22.42 15.62
CA ASN A 469 -2.81 21.93 15.22
C ASN A 469 -2.47 20.59 15.87
N SER A 470 -3.20 20.22 16.94
CA SER A 470 -3.02 18.96 17.64
C SER A 470 -4.36 18.34 17.98
N ALA A 471 -4.40 17.04 18.18
CA ALA A 471 -5.57 16.28 18.63
C ALA A 471 -5.12 15.02 19.37
N LEU A 472 -5.87 14.60 20.39
CA LEU A 472 -5.67 13.32 21.06
C LEU A 472 -6.79 12.35 20.72
N PHE A 473 -6.43 11.06 20.62
CA PHE A 473 -7.37 9.96 20.45
C PHE A 473 -7.23 9.00 21.62
N LEU A 474 -8.35 8.60 22.20
CA LEU A 474 -8.38 7.71 23.36
C LEU A 474 -9.20 6.45 23.07
N GLY A 475 -8.63 5.30 23.40
CA GLY A 475 -9.31 4.02 23.40
C GLY A 475 -8.84 3.16 24.57
N ARG A 476 -9.56 2.09 24.87
CA ARG A 476 -9.14 1.08 25.87
C ARG A 476 -9.29 -0.32 25.32
N GLY A 477 -8.43 -1.22 25.82
CA GLY A 477 -8.44 -2.62 25.38
C GLY A 477 -8.31 -2.70 23.85
N ILE A 478 -9.15 -3.50 23.24
CA ILE A 478 -9.17 -3.73 21.79
C ILE A 478 -9.46 -2.46 20.95
N HIS A 479 -10.01 -1.40 21.56
CA HIS A 479 -10.29 -0.14 20.88
C HIS A 479 -9.13 0.86 20.93
N PHE A 480 -8.04 0.57 21.65
CA PHE A 480 -6.83 1.39 21.57
C PHE A 480 -6.18 1.38 20.19
N PRO A 481 -5.99 0.22 19.53
CA PRO A 481 -5.52 0.21 18.14
C PRO A 481 -6.42 0.98 17.17
N ILE A 482 -7.73 1.05 17.41
CA ILE A 482 -8.65 1.85 16.59
C ILE A 482 -8.43 3.36 16.82
N ALA A 483 -8.13 3.76 18.05
CA ALA A 483 -7.71 5.13 18.33
C ALA A 483 -6.38 5.48 17.63
N LEU A 484 -5.40 4.56 17.59
CA LEU A 484 -4.15 4.72 16.83
C LEU A 484 -4.43 4.92 15.34
N GLU A 485 -5.31 4.11 14.76
CA GLU A 485 -5.70 4.24 13.35
C GLU A 485 -6.41 5.56 13.07
N GLY A 486 -7.32 6.02 13.94
CA GLY A 486 -7.97 7.32 13.83
C GLY A 486 -6.97 8.49 13.88
N ALA A 487 -6.03 8.45 14.80
CA ALA A 487 -4.96 9.45 14.90
C ALA A 487 -4.05 9.43 13.66
N LEU A 488 -3.73 8.24 13.13
CA LEU A 488 -2.96 8.10 11.90
C LEU A 488 -3.71 8.72 10.72
N LYS A 489 -4.97 8.37 10.50
CA LYS A 489 -5.78 8.95 9.41
C LYS A 489 -5.86 10.47 9.50
N LEU A 490 -6.09 11.01 10.70
CA LEU A 490 -6.16 12.46 10.89
C LEU A 490 -4.83 13.12 10.51
N LYS A 491 -3.70 12.64 11.00
CA LYS A 491 -2.38 13.24 10.69
C LYS A 491 -2.00 13.13 9.22
N GLU A 492 -2.30 12.01 8.57
CA GLU A 492 -1.93 11.76 7.18
C GLU A 492 -2.54 12.78 6.21
N ILE A 493 -3.82 13.08 6.37
CA ILE A 493 -4.58 13.86 5.38
C ILE A 493 -4.87 15.30 5.82
N THR A 494 -4.76 15.61 7.12
CA THR A 494 -5.01 16.98 7.64
C THR A 494 -3.75 17.72 8.04
N TYR A 495 -2.65 16.99 8.28
CA TYR A 495 -1.39 17.47 8.86
C TYR A 495 -1.53 18.00 10.30
N ILE A 496 -2.63 17.68 10.99
CA ILE A 496 -2.79 17.89 12.42
C ILE A 496 -1.89 16.88 13.15
N HIS A 497 -1.11 17.33 14.13
CA HIS A 497 -0.34 16.43 14.97
C HIS A 497 -1.31 15.65 15.88
N ALA A 498 -1.67 14.44 15.47
CA ALA A 498 -2.60 13.59 16.18
C ALA A 498 -1.87 12.39 16.80
N GLU A 499 -2.14 12.13 18.07
CA GLU A 499 -1.61 10.98 18.80
C GLU A 499 -2.72 10.20 19.49
N ALA A 500 -2.49 8.92 19.71
CA ALA A 500 -3.43 8.08 20.45
C ALA A 500 -2.76 7.43 21.65
N TYR A 501 -3.54 7.31 22.73
CA TYR A 501 -3.10 6.67 23.96
C TYR A 501 -4.16 5.69 24.47
N PRO A 502 -3.73 4.58 25.13
CA PRO A 502 -4.64 3.87 26.02
C PRO A 502 -5.15 4.88 27.06
N ALA A 503 -6.46 5.04 27.19
CA ALA A 503 -7.01 6.12 28.04
C ALA A 503 -6.50 6.04 29.50
N GLY A 504 -6.12 4.85 29.98
CA GLY A 504 -5.50 4.69 31.28
C GLY A 504 -4.13 5.32 31.44
N GLU A 505 -3.37 5.50 30.34
CA GLU A 505 -2.02 6.08 30.33
C GLU A 505 -2.02 7.61 30.38
N LEU A 506 -3.19 8.27 30.28
CA LEU A 506 -3.25 9.73 30.36
C LEU A 506 -2.50 10.31 31.58
N LYS A 507 -2.61 9.64 32.74
CA LYS A 507 -2.00 10.07 34.02
C LYS A 507 -0.48 9.98 34.03
N HIS A 508 0.09 9.23 33.08
CA HIS A 508 1.52 8.97 33.01
C HIS A 508 2.26 9.92 32.05
N GLY A 509 1.67 11.09 31.77
CA GLY A 509 2.28 12.15 30.96
C GLY A 509 1.33 12.87 30.02
N PRO A 510 0.59 12.17 29.13
CA PRO A 510 -0.20 12.81 28.07
C PRO A 510 -1.26 13.82 28.57
N LEU A 511 -1.75 13.67 29.79
CA LEU A 511 -2.71 14.59 30.39
C LEU A 511 -2.18 16.02 30.53
N ALA A 512 -0.85 16.21 30.52
CA ALA A 512 -0.22 17.52 30.50
C ALA A 512 -0.48 18.32 29.20
N LEU A 513 -0.87 17.65 28.13
CA LEU A 513 -1.17 18.26 26.83
C LEU A 513 -2.61 18.77 26.73
N VAL A 514 -3.48 18.42 27.69
CA VAL A 514 -4.91 18.73 27.64
C VAL A 514 -5.18 20.16 28.11
N ASP A 515 -5.73 20.96 27.21
CA ASP A 515 -6.27 22.31 27.45
C ASP A 515 -7.52 22.53 26.56
N GLU A 516 -8.07 23.74 26.56
CA GLU A 516 -9.25 24.13 25.76
C GLU A 516 -8.98 24.12 24.24
N ASN A 517 -7.73 24.06 23.81
CA ASN A 517 -7.34 24.04 22.40
C ASN A 517 -7.14 22.62 21.86
N MET A 518 -7.01 21.63 22.74
CA MET A 518 -6.77 20.23 22.40
C MET A 518 -8.09 19.46 22.29
N PRO A 519 -8.60 19.17 21.08
CA PRO A 519 -9.73 18.26 20.92
C PRO A 519 -9.32 16.82 21.26
N VAL A 520 -10.15 16.13 22.01
CA VAL A 520 -9.93 14.76 22.44
C VAL A 520 -11.01 13.86 21.88
N VAL A 521 -10.67 13.00 20.92
CA VAL A 521 -11.57 12.00 20.33
C VAL A 521 -11.55 10.74 21.20
N VAL A 522 -12.71 10.26 21.61
CA VAL A 522 -12.84 9.10 22.50
C VAL A 522 -13.68 8.02 21.83
N ILE A 523 -13.14 6.80 21.77
CA ILE A 523 -13.86 5.60 21.37
C ILE A 523 -14.40 4.94 22.65
N ALA A 524 -15.72 4.98 22.83
CA ALA A 524 -16.40 4.58 24.05
C ALA A 524 -17.50 3.53 23.80
N PRO A 525 -17.13 2.30 23.42
CA PRO A 525 -18.08 1.22 23.21
C PRO A 525 -18.79 0.82 24.52
N ASN A 526 -19.96 0.25 24.40
CA ASN A 526 -20.73 -0.27 25.55
C ASN A 526 -20.21 -1.66 25.97
N ASP A 527 -18.95 -1.70 26.38
CA ASP A 527 -18.27 -2.90 26.86
C ASP A 527 -17.93 -2.84 28.37
N GLY A 528 -17.28 -3.88 28.89
CA GLY A 528 -16.87 -3.96 30.30
C GLY A 528 -15.87 -2.87 30.74
N LEU A 529 -15.31 -2.06 29.81
CA LEU A 529 -14.37 -0.98 30.10
C LEU A 529 -15.00 0.42 30.05
N LEU A 530 -16.28 0.54 29.68
CA LEU A 530 -16.96 1.82 29.48
C LEU A 530 -16.85 2.74 30.70
N ASP A 531 -17.06 2.25 31.91
CA ASP A 531 -16.97 3.07 33.14
C ASP A 531 -15.55 3.57 33.39
N LYS A 532 -14.53 2.82 32.96
CA LYS A 532 -13.12 3.26 33.03
C LYS A 532 -12.85 4.35 32.00
N VAL A 533 -13.43 4.25 30.81
CA VAL A 533 -13.35 5.31 29.78
C VAL A 533 -14.04 6.58 30.29
N LYS A 534 -15.23 6.48 30.88
CA LYS A 534 -15.94 7.62 31.50
C LYS A 534 -15.09 8.34 32.55
N ALA A 535 -14.41 7.59 33.42
CA ALA A 535 -13.53 8.16 34.44
C ALA A 535 -12.36 8.96 33.79
N ASN A 536 -11.75 8.41 32.72
CA ASN A 536 -10.70 9.12 31.99
C ASN A 536 -11.23 10.38 31.28
N MET A 537 -12.45 10.35 30.77
CA MET A 537 -13.09 11.53 30.17
C MET A 537 -13.31 12.65 31.20
N GLN A 538 -13.70 12.31 32.44
CA GLN A 538 -13.82 13.28 33.52
C GLN A 538 -12.48 13.96 33.82
N GLU A 539 -11.35 13.24 33.76
CA GLU A 539 -10.00 13.78 33.94
C GLU A 539 -9.65 14.80 32.84
N VAL A 540 -10.06 14.54 31.60
CA VAL A 540 -9.89 15.46 30.46
C VAL A 540 -10.76 16.70 30.64
N GLY A 541 -12.06 16.51 30.93
CA GLY A 541 -13.00 17.61 31.11
C GLY A 541 -12.64 18.54 32.28
N ALA A 542 -12.12 17.99 33.40
CA ALA A 542 -11.65 18.77 34.56
C ALA A 542 -10.47 19.71 34.20
N ARG A 543 -9.83 19.55 33.03
CA ARG A 543 -8.73 20.40 32.52
C ARG A 543 -9.14 21.26 31.34
N GLY A 544 -10.45 21.33 31.07
CA GLY A 544 -10.99 22.14 29.98
C GLY A 544 -10.90 21.49 28.59
N GLY A 545 -10.48 20.21 28.49
CA GLY A 545 -10.41 19.51 27.21
C GLY A 545 -11.79 19.30 26.59
N GLU A 546 -11.94 19.58 25.28
CA GLU A 546 -13.16 19.36 24.50
C GLU A 546 -13.22 17.91 24.01
N LEU A 547 -14.26 17.18 24.40
CA LEU A 547 -14.42 15.75 24.17
C LEU A 547 -15.36 15.46 23.00
N PHE A 548 -14.92 14.60 22.06
CA PHE A 548 -15.67 14.12 20.88
C PHE A 548 -15.83 12.61 21.01
N VAL A 549 -16.97 12.15 21.46
CA VAL A 549 -17.19 10.77 21.90
C VAL A 549 -18.00 9.99 20.88
N PHE A 550 -17.40 8.93 20.33
CA PHE A 550 -18.12 7.92 19.57
C PHE A 550 -18.53 6.79 20.52
N ALA A 551 -19.83 6.75 20.84
CA ALA A 551 -20.40 5.80 21.80
C ALA A 551 -21.46 4.92 21.13
N ASP A 552 -21.70 3.74 21.67
CA ASP A 552 -22.78 2.87 21.19
C ASP A 552 -24.17 3.42 21.58
N LEU A 553 -25.19 3.13 20.76
CA LEU A 553 -26.57 3.62 20.96
C LEU A 553 -27.16 3.20 22.31
N ASP A 554 -26.82 2.01 22.76
CA ASP A 554 -27.26 1.42 24.02
C ASP A 554 -26.37 1.80 25.22
N SER A 555 -25.35 2.63 25.03
CA SER A 555 -24.55 3.17 26.11
C SER A 555 -25.29 4.28 26.85
N ASN A 556 -25.13 4.34 28.17
CA ASN A 556 -25.69 5.40 28.99
C ASN A 556 -24.76 6.62 29.03
N PHE A 557 -24.70 7.34 27.89
CA PHE A 557 -23.89 8.53 27.72
C PHE A 557 -24.77 9.73 27.44
N ASN A 558 -24.54 10.89 28.07
CA ASN A 558 -25.23 12.12 27.76
C ASN A 558 -24.24 13.21 27.31
N ALA A 559 -24.60 13.95 26.28
CA ALA A 559 -23.90 15.16 25.91
C ALA A 559 -24.04 16.19 27.02
N THR A 560 -22.96 16.84 27.38
CA THR A 560 -22.92 17.94 28.35
C THR A 560 -22.03 19.05 27.79
N ASP A 561 -21.93 20.18 28.50
CA ASP A 561 -21.03 21.23 28.06
C ASP A 561 -19.57 20.70 27.92
N GLY A 562 -18.94 20.97 26.80
CA GLY A 562 -17.61 20.44 26.45
C GLY A 562 -17.56 18.95 26.07
N VAL A 563 -18.71 18.23 26.06
CA VAL A 563 -18.77 16.81 25.68
C VAL A 563 -19.76 16.61 24.53
N HIS A 564 -19.24 16.32 23.35
CA HIS A 564 -20.04 16.03 22.15
C HIS A 564 -20.14 14.51 21.98
N VAL A 565 -21.34 14.00 21.72
CA VAL A 565 -21.57 12.56 21.58
C VAL A 565 -22.26 12.25 20.26
N ILE A 566 -21.67 11.37 19.46
CA ILE A 566 -22.32 10.71 18.32
C ILE A 566 -22.52 9.24 18.69
N ARG A 567 -23.74 8.73 18.46
CA ARG A 567 -24.11 7.38 18.80
C ARG A 567 -24.06 6.48 17.57
N ALA A 568 -23.09 5.57 17.56
CA ALA A 568 -22.99 4.45 16.64
C ALA A 568 -24.17 3.46 16.86
N PRO A 569 -24.37 2.45 16.02
CA PRO A 569 -25.31 1.36 16.29
C PRO A 569 -25.10 0.73 17.67
N ARG A 570 -26.04 -0.14 18.07
CA ARG A 570 -25.88 -0.93 19.31
C ARG A 570 -24.58 -1.73 19.26
N HIS A 571 -24.02 -1.98 20.43
CA HIS A 571 -22.79 -2.74 20.57
C HIS A 571 -22.85 -4.10 19.82
N VAL A 572 -21.88 -4.36 18.97
CA VAL A 572 -21.81 -5.55 18.10
C VAL A 572 -20.82 -6.59 18.63
N GLY A 573 -20.64 -6.66 19.95
CA GLY A 573 -19.76 -7.66 20.58
C GLY A 573 -18.30 -7.55 20.14
N VAL A 574 -17.71 -8.68 19.82
CA VAL A 574 -16.29 -8.78 19.44
C VAL A 574 -15.92 -8.07 18.14
N LEU A 575 -16.91 -7.76 17.27
CA LEU A 575 -16.71 -7.03 16.01
C LEU A 575 -16.77 -5.50 16.17
N SER A 576 -17.00 -5.00 17.38
CA SER A 576 -17.07 -3.57 17.70
C SER A 576 -15.88 -2.73 17.17
N PRO A 577 -14.64 -3.21 17.19
CA PRO A 577 -13.51 -2.46 16.61
C PRO A 577 -13.70 -2.10 15.13
N ILE A 578 -14.32 -2.99 14.33
CA ILE A 578 -14.57 -2.75 12.90
C ILE A 578 -15.59 -1.61 12.73
N VAL A 579 -16.66 -1.61 13.52
CA VAL A 579 -17.71 -0.59 13.49
C VAL A 579 -17.17 0.78 13.92
N HIS A 580 -16.37 0.83 14.99
CA HIS A 580 -15.80 2.09 15.51
C HIS A 580 -14.65 2.65 14.67
N THR A 581 -14.16 1.93 13.67
CA THR A 581 -13.21 2.45 12.68
C THR A 581 -13.85 3.47 11.74
N ILE A 582 -15.09 3.26 11.34
CA ILE A 582 -15.76 4.08 10.32
C ILE A 582 -15.89 5.55 10.74
N PRO A 583 -16.37 5.88 11.95
CA PRO A 583 -16.54 7.27 12.34
C PRO A 583 -15.22 8.04 12.45
N VAL A 584 -14.10 7.40 12.83
CA VAL A 584 -12.79 8.08 12.87
C VAL A 584 -12.21 8.32 11.48
N GLN A 585 -12.51 7.44 10.50
CA GLN A 585 -12.18 7.67 9.10
C GLN A 585 -12.96 8.85 8.51
N LEU A 586 -14.29 8.89 8.73
CA LEU A 586 -15.16 9.99 8.30
C LEU A 586 -14.75 11.33 8.94
N LEU A 587 -14.43 11.33 10.24
CA LEU A 587 -13.94 12.54 10.92
C LEU A 587 -12.68 13.08 10.27
N SER A 588 -11.72 12.20 9.99
CA SER A 588 -10.45 12.57 9.35
C SER A 588 -10.67 13.11 7.93
N TYR A 589 -11.52 12.44 7.13
CA TYR A 589 -11.86 12.86 5.77
C TYR A 589 -12.49 14.27 5.76
N HIS A 590 -13.52 14.51 6.57
CA HIS A 590 -14.18 15.81 6.62
C HIS A 590 -13.31 16.90 7.24
N ALA A 591 -12.45 16.58 8.20
CA ALA A 591 -11.47 17.54 8.72
C ALA A 591 -10.46 17.97 7.66
N ALA A 592 -10.04 17.06 6.79
CA ALA A 592 -9.19 17.38 5.65
C ALA A 592 -9.87 18.29 4.63
N LEU A 593 -11.14 18.02 4.31
CA LEU A 593 -11.94 18.90 3.46
C LEU A 593 -12.08 20.30 4.07
N ALA A 594 -12.36 20.40 5.36
CA ALA A 594 -12.50 21.68 6.07
C ALA A 594 -11.17 22.48 6.09
N ARG A 595 -10.03 21.80 6.01
CA ARG A 595 -8.69 22.41 5.90
C ARG A 595 -8.28 22.71 4.46
N GLY A 596 -8.98 22.18 3.46
CA GLY A 596 -8.64 22.31 2.04
C GLY A 596 -7.40 21.52 1.65
N THR A 597 -7.09 20.42 2.31
CA THR A 597 -5.96 19.53 2.00
C THR A 597 -6.40 18.45 1.00
N ASP A 598 -5.46 17.92 0.22
CA ASP A 598 -5.71 16.82 -0.72
C ASP A 598 -5.87 15.50 0.06
N VAL A 599 -7.07 14.93 0.06
CA VAL A 599 -7.40 13.72 0.83
C VAL A 599 -6.92 12.44 0.16
N ASP A 600 -6.83 12.43 -1.17
CA ASP A 600 -6.41 11.25 -1.94
C ASP A 600 -4.89 11.15 -2.09
N LYS A 601 -4.23 12.31 -2.19
CA LYS A 601 -2.78 12.43 -2.43
C LYS A 601 -2.15 13.43 -1.46
N PRO A 602 -2.15 13.13 -0.15
CA PRO A 602 -1.56 14.01 0.85
C PRO A 602 -0.05 14.16 0.62
N ARG A 603 0.49 15.34 0.97
CA ARG A 603 1.92 15.64 0.77
C ARG A 603 2.81 14.64 1.52
N ASN A 604 3.96 14.32 0.94
CA ASN A 604 5.00 13.49 1.53
C ASN A 604 4.56 12.05 1.88
N LEU A 605 3.48 11.55 1.29
CA LEU A 605 3.01 10.19 1.45
C LEU A 605 2.76 9.50 0.11
N ALA A 606 2.95 8.19 0.09
CA ALA A 606 2.65 7.33 -1.04
C ALA A 606 1.84 6.12 -0.58
N LYS A 607 1.00 5.57 -1.46
CA LYS A 607 0.10 4.45 -1.13
C LYS A 607 0.83 3.20 -0.66
N SER A 608 2.01 2.92 -1.18
CA SER A 608 2.78 1.73 -0.85
C SER A 608 4.27 2.08 -0.87
N VAL A 609 5.03 1.60 0.11
CA VAL A 609 6.47 1.85 0.26
C VAL A 609 7.22 0.61 -0.20
N THR A 610 7.90 0.70 -1.35
CA THR A 610 8.67 -0.40 -1.97
C THR A 610 10.17 -0.10 -2.05
N VAL A 611 10.61 0.93 -1.35
CA VAL A 611 12.02 1.33 -1.21
C VAL A 611 12.28 1.68 0.24
N GLU A 612 13.54 1.56 0.66
CA GLU A 612 14.01 2.08 1.96
C GLU A 612 14.08 3.60 1.98
#